data_21ac3db92f36ab711ddbff52e47b6634
#
_entry.id   21ac3db92f36ab711ddbff52e47b6634
#
_cell.length_a   1.000
_cell.length_b   1.000
_cell.length_c   1.000
_cell.angle_alpha   90.00
_cell.angle_beta   90.00
_cell.angle_gamma   90.00
#
_symmetry.space_group_name_H-M   'P 1'
#
loop_
_entity.id
_entity.type
_entity.pdbx_description
1 polymer ?
#
loop_
_entity_poly.entity_id
_entity_poly.type
_entity_poly.pdbx_seq_one_letter_code
_entity_poly.pdbx_strand_id
1 'polypeptide(L)'
;TVTLLTDEFTERPLTIGTAERNLGIVLTEINRAQKAKTILTTSKLPMDDFSLKSLLRIWAVTPFYCDDEEVVERVWIFKDGSMMVSHIPLIITPENEDFGMGTYQEAVVEFDADGNIVDFRFALDAQMTESMEHCGSVVEKEKQMIILQYVERFRTAYNQKDISTIEKMFSDDALIITGRVVMQKQNEMTPAKAKVEYTKQNKKQYILNLKKAFV
;
A
#
# COMPACT_ATOMS: atom_id res chain seq x y z
N THR A 1 -16.02 -13.58 4.75
CA THR A 1 -15.79 -13.30 6.19
C THR A 1 -14.34 -12.92 6.42
N VAL A 2 -14.05 -12.21 7.53
CA VAL A 2 -12.68 -11.83 7.95
C VAL A 2 -12.44 -12.39 9.35
N THR A 3 -11.30 -13.06 9.52
CA THR A 3 -10.81 -13.59 10.80
C THR A 3 -9.38 -13.09 11.02
N LEU A 4 -9.13 -12.40 12.13
CA LEU A 4 -7.82 -11.86 12.48
C LEU A 4 -7.18 -12.67 13.60
N LEU A 5 -6.03 -13.27 13.32
CA LEU A 5 -5.30 -14.12 14.25
C LEU A 5 -4.25 -13.31 15.01
N THR A 6 -4.22 -13.45 16.34
CA THR A 6 -3.15 -12.91 17.20
C THR A 6 -2.03 -13.92 17.38
N ASP A 7 -0.84 -13.46 17.73
CA ASP A 7 0.26 -14.34 18.16
C ASP A 7 -0.14 -15.07 19.47
N GLU A 8 0.36 -16.29 19.68
CA GLU A 8 0.05 -17.17 20.83
C GLU A 8 0.27 -16.52 22.20
N PHE A 9 1.17 -15.53 22.27
CA PHE A 9 1.53 -14.84 23.52
C PHE A 9 0.86 -13.47 23.67
N THR A 10 0.01 -13.08 22.72
CA THR A 10 -0.67 -11.77 22.74
C THR A 10 -2.12 -11.97 23.16
N GLU A 11 -2.52 -11.31 24.26
CA GLU A 11 -3.92 -11.30 24.66
C GLU A 11 -4.77 -10.65 23.56
N ARG A 12 -5.84 -11.35 23.15
CA ARG A 12 -6.73 -10.87 22.08
C ARG A 12 -7.56 -9.68 22.57
N PRO A 13 -7.34 -8.46 22.07
CA PRO A 13 -8.17 -7.31 22.42
C PRO A 13 -9.64 -7.49 21.98
N LEU A 14 -10.57 -6.96 22.74
CA LEU A 14 -12.01 -6.99 22.40
C LEU A 14 -12.29 -6.25 21.08
N THR A 15 -11.46 -5.27 20.74
CA THR A 15 -11.58 -4.44 19.54
C THR A 15 -11.26 -5.18 18.24
N ILE A 16 -10.57 -6.33 18.29
CA ILE A 16 -10.33 -7.17 17.09
C ILE A 16 -11.65 -7.53 16.40
N GLY A 17 -12.68 -7.91 17.14
CA GLY A 17 -13.99 -8.21 16.55
C GLY A 17 -14.62 -7.01 15.82
N THR A 18 -14.30 -5.79 16.24
CA THR A 18 -14.69 -4.57 15.53
C THR A 18 -13.87 -4.40 14.25
N ALA A 19 -12.56 -4.59 14.31
CA ALA A 19 -11.68 -4.54 13.14
C ALA A 19 -12.07 -5.59 12.06
N GLU A 20 -12.33 -6.83 12.47
CA GLU A 20 -12.82 -7.92 11.59
C GLU A 20 -14.11 -7.51 10.86
N ARG A 21 -15.08 -6.99 11.61
CA ARG A 21 -16.36 -6.53 11.06
C ARG A 21 -16.17 -5.35 10.10
N ASN A 22 -15.37 -4.38 10.50
CA ASN A 22 -15.12 -3.17 9.71
C ASN A 22 -14.42 -3.50 8.40
N LEU A 23 -13.38 -4.33 8.43
CA LEU A 23 -12.72 -4.81 7.22
C LEU A 23 -13.68 -5.62 6.33
N GLY A 24 -14.48 -6.49 6.94
CA GLY A 24 -15.50 -7.26 6.20
C GLY A 24 -16.51 -6.38 5.47
N ILE A 25 -16.95 -5.27 6.08
CA ILE A 25 -17.84 -4.28 5.44
C ILE A 25 -17.15 -3.65 4.22
N VAL A 26 -15.90 -3.23 4.36
CA VAL A 26 -15.15 -2.59 3.27
C VAL A 26 -14.93 -3.57 2.10
N LEU A 27 -14.46 -4.78 2.36
CA LEU A 27 -14.25 -5.80 1.33
C LEU A 27 -15.57 -6.20 0.64
N THR A 28 -16.67 -6.30 1.39
CA THR A 28 -18.01 -6.58 0.82
C THR A 28 -18.45 -5.47 -0.14
N GLU A 29 -18.24 -4.20 0.23
CA GLU A 29 -18.60 -3.08 -0.62
C GLU A 29 -17.73 -3.01 -1.87
N ILE A 30 -16.42 -3.25 -1.74
CA ILE A 30 -15.48 -3.36 -2.85
C ILE A 30 -15.96 -4.42 -3.84
N ASN A 31 -16.27 -5.62 -3.37
CA ASN A 31 -16.73 -6.73 -4.19
C ASN A 31 -18.08 -6.42 -4.86
N ARG A 32 -19.00 -5.77 -4.13
CA ARG A 32 -20.29 -5.33 -4.68
C ARG A 32 -20.09 -4.33 -5.81
N ALA A 33 -19.29 -3.31 -5.57
CA ALA A 33 -19.08 -2.23 -6.54
C ALA A 33 -18.37 -2.73 -7.81
N GLN A 34 -17.34 -3.58 -7.65
CA GLN A 34 -16.62 -4.18 -8.77
C GLN A 34 -17.55 -5.07 -9.61
N LYS A 35 -18.31 -5.98 -8.97
CA LYS A 35 -19.26 -6.87 -9.66
C LYS A 35 -20.35 -6.11 -10.42
N ALA A 36 -20.87 -5.04 -9.82
CA ALA A 36 -21.90 -4.20 -10.42
C ALA A 36 -21.34 -3.14 -11.38
N LYS A 37 -20.01 -3.00 -11.48
CA LYS A 37 -19.31 -1.95 -12.25
C LYS A 37 -19.83 -0.54 -11.88
N THR A 38 -19.96 -0.29 -10.58
CA THR A 38 -20.46 0.97 -10.01
C THR A 38 -19.43 1.61 -9.09
N ILE A 39 -19.69 2.85 -8.68
CA ILE A 39 -18.87 3.52 -7.66
C ILE A 39 -19.07 2.89 -6.28
N LEU A 40 -18.08 3.06 -5.39
CA LEU A 40 -18.17 2.67 -3.99
C LEU A 40 -19.21 3.51 -3.25
N THR A 41 -20.04 2.84 -2.45
CA THR A 41 -21.01 3.51 -1.55
C THR A 41 -20.30 3.86 -0.23
N THR A 42 -19.87 5.10 -0.10
CA THR A 42 -19.00 5.54 0.99
C THR A 42 -19.69 5.78 2.32
N SER A 43 -21.00 6.06 2.32
CA SER A 43 -21.78 6.50 3.50
C SER A 43 -21.85 5.48 4.64
N LYS A 44 -21.49 4.23 4.41
CA LYS A 44 -21.54 3.14 5.39
C LYS A 44 -20.17 2.52 5.69
N LEU A 45 -19.11 3.04 5.07
CA LEU A 45 -17.78 2.50 5.30
C LEU A 45 -17.22 2.99 6.64
N PRO A 46 -16.74 2.08 7.50
CA PRO A 46 -16.20 2.41 8.83
C PRO A 46 -14.74 2.89 8.69
N MET A 47 -14.55 3.98 7.98
CA MET A 47 -13.26 4.56 7.63
C MET A 47 -13.27 6.04 7.99
N ASP A 48 -12.13 6.57 8.42
CA ASP A 48 -11.98 8.00 8.57
C ASP A 48 -11.88 8.71 7.20
N ASP A 49 -11.95 10.04 7.20
CA ASP A 49 -11.89 10.84 5.95
C ASP A 49 -10.60 10.64 5.16
N PHE A 50 -9.49 10.35 5.83
CA PHE A 50 -8.21 10.16 5.19
C PHE A 50 -8.15 8.80 4.48
N SER A 51 -8.45 7.72 5.19
CA SER A 51 -8.46 6.36 4.65
C SER A 51 -9.51 6.20 3.54
N LEU A 52 -10.69 6.83 3.71
CA LEU A 52 -11.72 6.84 2.68
C LEU A 52 -11.25 7.52 1.39
N LYS A 53 -10.61 8.69 1.49
CA LYS A 53 -10.04 9.37 0.31
C LYS A 53 -8.92 8.54 -0.33
N SER A 54 -8.10 7.86 0.47
CA SER A 54 -7.07 6.96 -0.01
C SER A 54 -7.67 5.81 -0.83
N LEU A 55 -8.65 5.11 -0.27
CA LEU A 55 -9.37 4.03 -0.95
C LEU A 55 -10.01 4.50 -2.27
N LEU A 56 -10.70 5.63 -2.26
CA LEU A 56 -11.35 6.18 -3.46
C LEU A 56 -10.35 6.54 -4.56
N ARG A 57 -9.20 7.08 -4.21
CA ARG A 57 -8.13 7.38 -5.19
C ARG A 57 -7.57 6.11 -5.83
N ILE A 58 -7.30 5.08 -5.02
CA ILE A 58 -6.83 3.78 -5.53
C ILE A 58 -7.89 3.18 -6.45
N TRP A 59 -9.15 3.18 -6.01
CA TRP A 59 -10.28 2.64 -6.75
C TRP A 59 -10.49 3.35 -8.10
N ALA A 60 -10.34 4.67 -8.14
CA ALA A 60 -10.51 5.46 -9.36
C ALA A 60 -9.44 5.17 -10.43
N VAL A 61 -8.25 4.76 -10.01
CA VAL A 61 -7.15 4.40 -10.92
C VAL A 61 -7.36 3.00 -11.47
N THR A 62 -7.69 2.05 -10.60
CA THR A 62 -7.83 0.64 -10.97
C THR A 62 -8.80 -0.04 -10.01
N PRO A 63 -10.01 -0.38 -10.42
CA PRO A 63 -10.93 -1.17 -9.60
C PRO A 63 -10.34 -2.54 -9.24
N PHE A 64 -10.65 -3.03 -8.06
CA PHE A 64 -10.17 -4.31 -7.54
C PHE A 64 -11.26 -4.99 -6.71
N TYR A 65 -11.04 -6.26 -6.39
CA TYR A 65 -11.92 -7.05 -5.52
C TYR A 65 -11.13 -8.08 -4.73
N CYS A 66 -11.71 -8.58 -3.65
CA CYS A 66 -11.17 -9.69 -2.89
C CYS A 66 -11.89 -10.96 -3.34
N ASP A 67 -11.13 -11.93 -3.90
CA ASP A 67 -11.70 -13.18 -4.42
C ASP A 67 -11.95 -14.21 -3.33
N ASP A 68 -11.33 -14.04 -2.16
CA ASP A 68 -11.46 -14.96 -1.04
C ASP A 68 -12.81 -14.79 -0.32
N GLU A 69 -13.55 -15.89 -0.15
CA GLU A 69 -14.76 -15.93 0.66
C GLU A 69 -14.46 -15.74 2.16
N GLU A 70 -13.29 -16.20 2.59
CA GLU A 70 -12.80 -16.10 3.95
C GLU A 70 -11.34 -15.58 3.93
N VAL A 71 -11.12 -14.38 4.46
CA VAL A 71 -9.80 -13.80 4.67
C VAL A 71 -9.37 -14.15 6.10
N VAL A 72 -8.29 -14.91 6.24
CA VAL A 72 -7.71 -15.29 7.54
C VAL A 72 -6.29 -14.77 7.58
N GLU A 73 -6.07 -13.69 8.31
CA GLU A 73 -4.77 -13.01 8.34
C GLU A 73 -4.32 -12.71 9.76
N ARG A 74 -3.00 -12.59 9.94
CA ARG A 74 -2.42 -12.23 11.23
C ARG A 74 -2.53 -10.72 11.43
N VAL A 75 -2.98 -10.32 12.64
CA VAL A 75 -3.02 -8.93 13.07
C VAL A 75 -1.80 -8.59 13.94
N TRP A 76 -1.18 -7.48 13.65
CA TRP A 76 -0.15 -6.86 14.48
C TRP A 76 -0.79 -5.83 15.39
N ILE A 77 -0.51 -5.94 16.71
CA ILE A 77 -1.05 -5.03 17.72
C ILE A 77 0.11 -4.20 18.26
N PHE A 78 -0.02 -2.89 18.19
CA PHE A 78 0.97 -1.94 18.68
C PHE A 78 0.73 -1.56 20.13
N LYS A 79 1.74 -0.94 20.78
CA LYS A 79 1.68 -0.55 22.21
C LYS A 79 0.57 0.44 22.54
N ASP A 80 0.17 1.26 21.58
CA ASP A 80 -0.93 2.23 21.71
C ASP A 80 -2.31 1.62 21.48
N GLY A 81 -2.37 0.31 21.22
CA GLY A 81 -3.61 -0.43 20.95
C GLY A 81 -4.05 -0.37 19.48
N SER A 82 -3.37 0.40 18.61
CA SER A 82 -3.62 0.37 17.19
C SER A 82 -3.26 -1.00 16.59
N MET A 83 -3.83 -1.31 15.44
CA MET A 83 -3.66 -2.62 14.80
C MET A 83 -3.33 -2.47 13.33
N MET A 84 -2.64 -3.46 12.78
CA MET A 84 -2.35 -3.53 11.35
C MET A 84 -2.52 -4.96 10.84
N VAL A 85 -3.08 -5.10 9.65
CA VAL A 85 -3.22 -6.37 8.93
C VAL A 85 -2.57 -6.20 7.57
N SER A 86 -1.70 -7.14 7.22
CA SER A 86 -1.08 -7.25 5.89
C SER A 86 -1.66 -8.45 5.13
N HIS A 87 -1.25 -8.58 3.86
CA HIS A 87 -1.58 -9.71 3.00
C HIS A 87 -3.07 -9.87 2.65
N ILE A 88 -3.87 -8.82 2.80
CA ILE A 88 -5.27 -8.86 2.34
C ILE A 88 -5.27 -9.07 0.82
N PRO A 89 -5.74 -10.23 0.31
CA PRO A 89 -5.62 -10.58 -1.10
C PRO A 89 -6.61 -9.77 -1.95
N LEU A 90 -6.08 -9.13 -2.99
CA LEU A 90 -6.87 -8.35 -3.93
C LEU A 90 -6.53 -8.73 -5.36
N ILE A 91 -7.55 -8.77 -6.21
CA ILE A 91 -7.40 -8.93 -7.65
C ILE A 91 -7.69 -7.58 -8.31
N ILE A 92 -6.69 -7.05 -9.00
CA ILE A 92 -6.82 -5.84 -9.81
C ILE A 92 -7.43 -6.22 -11.16
N THR A 93 -8.40 -5.43 -11.62
CA THR A 93 -9.01 -5.58 -12.95
C THR A 93 -8.57 -4.41 -13.84
N PRO A 94 -7.40 -4.50 -14.51
CA PRO A 94 -6.96 -3.44 -15.41
C PRO A 94 -7.92 -3.30 -16.60
N GLU A 95 -8.16 -2.07 -17.04
CA GLU A 95 -9.01 -1.80 -18.22
C GLU A 95 -8.37 -2.29 -19.53
N ASN A 96 -7.06 -2.49 -19.55
CA ASN A 96 -6.30 -2.97 -20.70
C ASN A 96 -5.77 -4.38 -20.43
N GLU A 97 -6.10 -5.32 -21.29
CA GLU A 97 -5.73 -6.74 -21.20
C GLU A 97 -4.21 -7.03 -21.29
N ASP A 98 -3.37 -6.03 -21.57
CA ASP A 98 -1.91 -6.17 -21.72
C ASP A 98 -1.12 -6.30 -20.39
N PHE A 99 -1.78 -6.22 -19.23
CA PHE A 99 -1.14 -6.42 -17.92
C PHE A 99 -1.16 -7.88 -17.46
N GLY A 100 -0.55 -8.77 -18.25
CA GLY A 100 -0.62 -10.22 -18.05
C GLY A 100 0.11 -10.80 -16.83
N MET A 101 0.70 -10.02 -15.93
CA MET A 101 1.41 -10.51 -14.75
C MET A 101 1.17 -9.70 -13.47
N GLY A 102 0.21 -8.83 -13.40
CA GLY A 102 0.01 -7.91 -12.29
C GLY A 102 -1.41 -7.85 -11.76
N THR A 103 -2.18 -8.94 -11.86
CA THR A 103 -3.57 -8.95 -11.38
C THR A 103 -3.68 -9.16 -9.87
N TYR A 104 -2.70 -9.82 -9.25
CA TYR A 104 -2.66 -10.01 -7.81
C TYR A 104 -1.97 -8.84 -7.12
N GLN A 105 -2.59 -8.33 -6.07
CA GLN A 105 -2.06 -7.29 -5.22
C GLN A 105 -2.49 -7.57 -3.78
N GLU A 106 -1.65 -7.25 -2.83
CA GLU A 106 -1.99 -7.30 -1.42
C GLU A 106 -2.30 -5.91 -0.88
N ALA A 107 -3.27 -5.81 0.03
CA ALA A 107 -3.50 -4.61 0.79
C ALA A 107 -2.99 -4.72 2.22
N VAL A 108 -2.63 -3.56 2.76
CA VAL A 108 -2.36 -3.35 4.18
C VAL A 108 -3.43 -2.42 4.72
N VAL A 109 -4.01 -2.80 5.86
CA VAL A 109 -5.06 -2.03 6.53
C VAL A 109 -4.64 -1.74 7.95
N GLU A 110 -4.67 -0.47 8.34
CA GLU A 110 -4.41 -0.03 9.71
C GLU A 110 -5.71 0.38 10.40
N PHE A 111 -5.77 0.07 11.69
CA PHE A 111 -6.89 0.38 12.55
C PHE A 111 -6.43 1.18 13.76
N ASP A 112 -7.27 2.08 14.25
CA ASP A 112 -7.08 2.69 15.56
C ASP A 112 -7.33 1.67 16.70
N ALA A 113 -7.14 2.11 17.94
CA ALA A 113 -7.34 1.26 19.11
C ALA A 113 -8.79 0.78 19.28
N ASP A 114 -9.76 1.44 18.66
CA ASP A 114 -11.18 1.08 18.70
C ASP A 114 -11.58 0.14 17.55
N GLY A 115 -10.68 -0.13 16.61
CA GLY A 115 -10.88 -1.00 15.46
C GLY A 115 -11.49 -0.29 14.23
N ASN A 116 -11.46 1.05 14.17
CA ASN A 116 -11.85 1.78 12.98
C ASN A 116 -10.68 1.83 11.99
N ILE A 117 -10.97 1.79 10.70
CA ILE A 117 -9.96 1.83 9.65
C ILE A 117 -9.45 3.26 9.47
N VAL A 118 -8.15 3.45 9.67
CA VAL A 118 -7.45 4.74 9.56
C VAL A 118 -6.48 4.81 8.38
N ASP A 119 -6.14 3.67 7.78
CA ASP A 119 -5.36 3.63 6.54
C ASP A 119 -5.70 2.40 5.71
N PHE A 120 -5.71 2.55 4.39
CA PHE A 120 -5.85 1.48 3.41
C PHE A 120 -4.89 1.75 2.26
N ARG A 121 -3.95 0.83 2.02
CA ARG A 121 -2.92 0.99 0.99
C ARG A 121 -2.56 -0.36 0.36
N PHE A 122 -1.94 -0.33 -0.80
CA PHE A 122 -1.33 -1.52 -1.38
C PHE A 122 0.01 -1.82 -0.72
N ALA A 123 0.24 -3.09 -0.44
CA ALA A 123 1.51 -3.60 0.05
C ALA A 123 2.62 -3.45 -1.00
N LEU A 124 3.87 -3.52 -0.55
CA LEU A 124 4.99 -3.79 -1.43
C LEU A 124 4.81 -5.17 -2.08
N ASP A 125 5.54 -5.40 -3.18
CA ASP A 125 5.62 -6.73 -3.80
C ASP A 125 5.88 -7.81 -2.73
N ALA A 126 5.11 -8.90 -2.77
CA ALA A 126 5.17 -9.97 -1.78
C ALA A 126 6.60 -10.53 -1.59
N GLN A 127 7.37 -10.67 -2.69
CA GLN A 127 8.76 -11.13 -2.62
C GLN A 127 9.66 -10.15 -1.85
N MET A 128 9.40 -8.84 -1.98
CA MET A 128 10.17 -7.83 -1.26
C MET A 128 9.82 -7.83 0.23
N THR A 129 8.55 -8.00 0.58
CA THR A 129 8.09 -8.14 1.95
C THR A 129 8.68 -9.39 2.61
N GLU A 130 8.60 -10.54 1.94
CA GLU A 130 9.19 -11.81 2.39
C GLU A 130 10.72 -11.70 2.57
N SER A 131 11.41 -11.04 1.65
CA SER A 131 12.85 -10.79 1.76
C SER A 131 13.19 -9.92 2.97
N MET A 132 12.37 -8.95 3.31
CA MET A 132 12.56 -8.08 4.49
C MET A 132 12.27 -8.84 5.79
N GLU A 133 11.27 -9.71 5.82
CA GLU A 133 10.92 -10.54 6.97
C GLU A 133 11.99 -11.60 7.29
N HIS A 134 12.64 -12.14 6.25
CA HIS A 134 13.70 -13.16 6.38
C HIS A 134 15.10 -12.58 6.58
N CYS A 135 15.30 -11.28 6.49
CA CYS A 135 16.55 -10.63 6.88
C CYS A 135 16.76 -10.73 8.41
N GLY A 136 17.17 -11.92 8.85
CA GLY A 136 17.26 -12.37 10.22
C GLY A 136 18.38 -11.76 11.05
N SER A 137 18.59 -10.44 11.04
CA SER A 137 19.43 -9.76 12.01
C SER A 137 18.54 -8.94 12.94
N VAL A 138 18.57 -9.27 14.19
CA VAL A 138 18.39 -8.52 15.48
C VAL A 138 17.74 -7.11 15.46
N VAL A 139 17.21 -6.63 14.34
CA VAL A 139 16.35 -5.45 14.33
C VAL A 139 15.00 -5.91 14.86
N GLU A 140 14.61 -5.36 16.01
CA GLU A 140 13.33 -5.63 16.63
C GLU A 140 12.22 -5.57 15.56
N LYS A 141 11.34 -6.55 15.56
CA LYS A 141 10.22 -6.65 14.58
C LYS A 141 9.46 -5.31 14.43
N GLU A 142 9.30 -4.56 15.54
CA GLU A 142 8.68 -3.22 15.54
C GLU A 142 9.40 -2.25 14.60
N LYS A 143 10.74 -2.24 14.57
CA LYS A 143 11.49 -1.34 13.67
C LYS A 143 11.38 -1.74 12.22
N GLN A 144 11.39 -3.05 11.95
CA GLN A 144 11.16 -3.56 10.58
C GLN A 144 9.78 -3.16 10.07
N MET A 145 8.75 -3.30 10.92
CA MET A 145 7.39 -2.90 10.58
C MET A 145 7.27 -1.39 10.31
N ILE A 146 7.93 -0.55 11.12
CA ILE A 146 7.95 0.91 10.90
C ILE A 146 8.58 1.24 9.54
N ILE A 147 9.69 0.58 9.17
CA ILE A 147 10.34 0.79 7.87
C ILE A 147 9.42 0.36 6.73
N LEU A 148 8.81 -0.83 6.85
CA LEU A 148 7.89 -1.36 5.85
C LEU A 148 6.70 -0.41 5.62
N GLN A 149 6.02 -0.01 6.70
CA GLN A 149 4.93 0.97 6.64
C GLN A 149 5.34 2.27 5.94
N TYR A 150 6.55 2.75 6.25
CA TYR A 150 7.05 3.98 5.66
C TYR A 150 7.21 3.85 4.14
N VAL A 151 7.81 2.75 3.68
CA VAL A 151 8.02 2.48 2.24
C VAL A 151 6.69 2.26 1.53
N GLU A 152 5.76 1.53 2.13
CA GLU A 152 4.42 1.30 1.58
C GLU A 152 3.62 2.59 1.46
N ARG A 153 3.64 3.44 2.49
CA ARG A 153 3.00 4.77 2.45
C ARG A 153 3.61 5.66 1.37
N PHE A 154 4.93 5.64 1.23
CA PHE A 154 5.60 6.37 0.16
C PHE A 154 5.15 5.91 -1.22
N ARG A 155 5.16 4.59 -1.47
CA ARG A 155 4.70 4.01 -2.73
C ARG A 155 3.24 4.38 -3.03
N THR A 156 2.38 4.24 -2.03
CA THR A 156 0.95 4.58 -2.16
C THR A 156 0.75 6.06 -2.49
N ALA A 157 1.40 6.96 -1.74
CA ALA A 157 1.34 8.40 -1.98
C ALA A 157 1.88 8.77 -3.37
N TYR A 158 2.94 8.09 -3.82
CA TYR A 158 3.50 8.29 -5.16
C TYR A 158 2.51 7.87 -6.24
N ASN A 159 1.91 6.68 -6.13
CA ASN A 159 0.92 6.18 -7.09
C ASN A 159 -0.35 7.04 -7.13
N GLN A 160 -0.73 7.62 -5.99
CA GLN A 160 -1.87 8.54 -5.89
C GLN A 160 -1.53 9.97 -6.28
N LYS A 161 -0.27 10.27 -6.64
CA LYS A 161 0.22 11.62 -6.90
C LYS A 161 0.01 12.58 -5.72
N ASP A 162 -0.02 12.04 -4.50
CA ASP A 162 -0.20 12.84 -3.28
C ASP A 162 1.11 13.49 -2.84
N ILE A 163 1.38 14.64 -3.44
CA ILE A 163 2.57 15.46 -3.17
C ILE A 163 2.66 15.87 -1.70
N SER A 164 1.53 16.15 -1.06
CA SER A 164 1.51 16.62 0.33
C SER A 164 2.04 15.56 1.29
N THR A 165 1.62 14.32 1.10
CA THR A 165 2.13 13.19 1.89
C THR A 165 3.59 12.92 1.58
N ILE A 166 3.97 12.88 0.29
CA ILE A 166 5.37 12.66 -0.11
C ILE A 166 6.29 13.74 0.49
N GLU A 167 5.90 15.01 0.47
CA GLU A 167 6.69 16.11 1.02
C GLU A 167 6.93 15.97 2.52
N LYS A 168 5.94 15.50 3.27
CA LYS A 168 6.05 15.26 4.72
C LYS A 168 6.92 14.07 5.07
N MET A 169 7.12 13.13 4.15
CA MET A 169 7.92 11.92 4.39
C MET A 169 9.42 12.18 4.31
N PHE A 170 9.88 13.26 3.72
CA PHE A 170 11.29 13.61 3.65
C PHE A 170 11.66 14.65 4.70
N SER A 171 12.81 14.46 5.35
CA SER A 171 13.43 15.52 6.16
C SER A 171 13.83 16.71 5.28
N ASP A 172 14.01 17.89 5.88
CA ASP A 172 14.33 19.10 5.12
C ASP A 172 15.74 19.08 4.52
N ASP A 173 16.63 18.30 5.13
CA ASP A 173 18.03 18.06 4.71
C ASP A 173 18.18 16.78 3.87
N ALA A 174 17.11 16.14 3.46
CA ALA A 174 17.16 14.88 2.70
C ALA A 174 17.93 15.05 1.40
N LEU A 175 18.88 14.14 1.15
CA LEU A 175 19.50 13.92 -0.14
C LEU A 175 18.74 12.83 -0.91
N ILE A 176 18.09 13.20 -1.99
CA ILE A 176 17.30 12.27 -2.80
C ILE A 176 18.07 11.92 -4.07
N ILE A 177 18.27 10.63 -4.30
CA ILE A 177 18.94 10.11 -5.49
C ILE A 177 17.91 9.36 -6.32
N THR A 178 17.64 9.83 -7.52
CA THR A 178 16.73 9.18 -8.46
C THR A 178 17.52 8.55 -9.61
N GLY A 179 17.11 7.34 -10.02
CA GLY A 179 17.68 6.64 -11.17
C GLY A 179 16.71 6.69 -12.36
N ARG A 180 17.21 6.99 -13.55
CA ARG A 180 16.49 6.90 -14.82
C ARG A 180 17.16 5.87 -15.71
N VAL A 181 16.38 4.90 -16.18
CA VAL A 181 16.86 3.94 -17.18
C VAL A 181 16.81 4.61 -18.56
N VAL A 182 17.96 4.77 -19.20
CA VAL A 182 18.09 5.26 -20.57
C VAL A 182 18.60 4.14 -21.47
N MET A 183 17.96 3.96 -22.62
CA MET A 183 18.38 2.99 -23.62
C MET A 183 19.40 3.67 -24.56
N GLN A 184 20.66 3.27 -24.45
CA GLN A 184 21.71 3.74 -25.37
C GLN A 184 21.83 2.80 -26.57
N LYS A 185 21.57 3.32 -27.77
CA LYS A 185 21.95 2.67 -29.01
C LYS A 185 23.37 3.15 -29.39
N GLN A 186 24.30 2.22 -29.41
CA GLN A 186 25.68 2.57 -29.86
C GLN A 186 25.83 2.63 -31.39
N ASN A 187 25.06 1.82 -32.13
CA ASN A 187 24.97 1.85 -33.61
C ASN A 187 23.66 1.13 -34.01
N GLU A 188 23.25 1.29 -35.29
CA GLU A 188 22.03 0.66 -35.83
C GLU A 188 22.02 -0.89 -35.78
N MET A 189 23.18 -1.52 -35.63
CA MET A 189 23.37 -2.98 -35.61
C MET A 189 23.57 -3.59 -34.20
N THR A 190 23.62 -2.79 -33.13
CA THR A 190 23.81 -3.29 -31.76
C THR A 190 22.54 -3.19 -30.95
N PRO A 191 22.19 -4.24 -30.16
CA PRO A 191 21.05 -4.16 -29.27
C PRO A 191 21.25 -3.03 -28.25
N ALA A 192 20.20 -2.24 -28.01
CA ALA A 192 20.23 -1.15 -27.06
C ALA A 192 20.58 -1.66 -25.65
N LYS A 193 21.60 -1.06 -25.03
CA LYS A 193 21.98 -1.37 -23.63
C LYS A 193 21.29 -0.41 -22.68
N ALA A 194 20.66 -0.95 -21.65
CA ALA A 194 20.10 -0.15 -20.57
C ALA A 194 21.23 0.42 -19.70
N LYS A 195 21.21 1.74 -19.49
CA LYS A 195 22.12 2.47 -18.59
C LYS A 195 21.27 3.22 -17.57
N VAL A 196 21.67 3.17 -16.30
CA VAL A 196 21.01 3.96 -15.26
C VAL A 196 21.78 5.27 -15.07
N GLU A 197 21.09 6.39 -15.25
CA GLU A 197 21.60 7.72 -14.95
C GLU A 197 21.02 8.18 -13.60
N TYR A 198 21.91 8.58 -12.70
CA TYR A 198 21.52 9.02 -11.36
C TYR A 198 21.51 10.53 -11.25
N THR A 199 20.47 11.09 -10.69
CA THR A 199 20.33 12.52 -10.39
C THR A 199 20.20 12.71 -8.87
N LYS A 200 21.06 13.59 -8.31
CA LYS A 200 21.02 13.97 -6.90
C LYS A 200 20.23 15.26 -6.74
N GLN A 201 19.31 15.30 -5.80
CA GLN A 201 18.41 16.44 -5.57
C GLN A 201 18.21 16.64 -4.07
N ASN A 202 17.96 17.86 -3.63
CA ASN A 202 17.42 18.14 -2.32
C ASN A 202 15.88 18.01 -2.33
N LYS A 203 15.26 17.99 -1.16
CA LYS A 203 13.80 17.87 -1.00
C LYS A 203 13.03 18.86 -1.89
N LYS A 204 13.40 20.15 -1.87
CA LYS A 204 12.69 21.20 -2.62
C LYS A 204 12.74 20.96 -4.13
N GLN A 205 13.91 20.60 -4.66
CA GLN A 205 14.09 20.28 -6.08
C GLN A 205 13.30 19.05 -6.47
N TYR A 206 13.35 18.00 -5.65
CA TYR A 206 12.61 16.76 -5.91
C TYR A 206 11.11 17.00 -5.95
N ILE A 207 10.55 17.67 -4.95
CA ILE A 207 9.11 17.98 -4.89
C ILE A 207 8.67 18.86 -6.06
N LEU A 208 9.48 19.86 -6.45
CA LEU A 208 9.19 20.69 -7.63
C LEU A 208 9.14 19.87 -8.91
N ASN A 209 10.10 18.97 -9.10
CA ASN A 209 10.15 18.09 -10.27
C ASN A 209 8.99 17.09 -10.27
N LEU A 210 8.64 16.56 -9.10
CA LEU A 210 7.51 15.66 -8.95
C LEU A 210 6.16 16.34 -9.28
N LYS A 211 5.98 17.58 -8.85
CA LYS A 211 4.80 18.40 -9.23
C LYS A 211 4.65 18.54 -10.75
N LYS A 212 5.76 18.71 -11.46
CA LYS A 212 5.77 18.80 -12.94
C LYS A 212 5.48 17.44 -13.60
N ALA A 213 5.94 16.35 -13.00
CA ALA A 213 5.77 15.01 -13.56
C ALA A 213 4.35 14.44 -13.34
N PHE A 214 3.62 14.93 -12.35
CA PHE A 214 2.29 14.48 -11.98
C PHE A 214 1.14 15.24 -12.67
N VAL A 215 1.48 16.24 -13.47
CA VAL A 215 0.49 17.03 -14.26
C VAL A 215 -0.06 16.25 -15.44
#